data_16004351236f95ea72a933534caf1b34
#
_entry.id   16004351236f95ea72a933534caf1b34
#
_cell.length_a   1.000
_cell.length_b   1.000
_cell.length_c   1.000
_cell.angle_alpha   90.00
_cell.angle_beta   90.00
_cell.angle_gamma   90.00
#
_symmetry.space_group_name_H-M   'P 1'
#
loop_
_entity.id
_entity.type
_entity.pdbx_description
1 polymer ?
#
loop_
_entity_poly.entity_id
_entity_poly.type
_entity_poly.pdbx_seq_one_letter_code
_entity_poly.pdbx_strand_id
1 'polypeptide(L)'
;CGPGLIGALLVGVATAKAVAFAKDIPLVGVHHLLGHISANYIQEPELTPPFMALITSGGHTEIVDVKSYTDCEILGGTRDDAVGEAYDKIARVLGLGYPGGPKIDKIAKDGDPRAINFKRVYLEKDSFDFSFSGLKTAVLNYINQQKQAGIEINRADVAASFQQAVMDVLVR
;
A
#
# COMPACT_ATOMS: atom_id res chain seq x y z
N CYS A 1 4.52 -8.60 17.07
CA CYS A 1 5.71 -7.75 16.95
C CYS A 1 5.48 -6.75 15.81
N GLY A 2 6.42 -5.83 15.57
CA GLY A 2 6.30 -4.88 14.46
C GLY A 2 6.17 -5.48 13.07
N PRO A 3 6.15 -4.63 12.03
CA PRO A 3 6.14 -3.17 12.11
C PRO A 3 4.81 -2.57 12.59
N GLY A 4 4.84 -1.28 12.98
CA GLY A 4 3.67 -0.51 13.42
C GLY A 4 4.06 0.71 14.27
N LEU A 5 3.08 1.51 14.67
CA LEU A 5 3.29 2.66 15.54
C LEU A 5 3.85 2.22 16.90
N ILE A 6 4.99 2.78 17.29
CA ILE A 6 5.75 2.35 18.47
C ILE A 6 4.92 2.38 19.77
N GLY A 7 4.09 3.41 19.96
CA GLY A 7 3.21 3.51 21.13
C GLY A 7 2.18 2.37 21.19
N ALA A 8 1.53 2.07 20.06
CA ALA A 8 0.56 0.98 19.97
C ALA A 8 1.24 -0.38 20.18
N LEU A 9 2.44 -0.57 19.61
CA LEU A 9 3.22 -1.80 19.79
C LEU A 9 3.63 -2.00 21.26
N LEU A 10 4.09 -0.95 21.95
CA LEU A 10 4.47 -1.05 23.35
C LEU A 10 3.29 -1.46 24.23
N VAL A 11 2.12 -0.83 24.05
CA VAL A 11 0.92 -1.19 24.80
C VAL A 11 0.49 -2.62 24.50
N GLY A 12 0.40 -3.00 23.23
CA GLY A 12 -0.03 -4.34 22.83
C GLY A 12 0.92 -5.43 23.31
N VAL A 13 2.24 -5.23 23.17
CA VAL A 13 3.26 -6.22 23.62
C VAL A 13 3.28 -6.31 25.15
N ALA A 14 3.18 -5.18 25.88
CA ALA A 14 3.12 -5.21 27.34
C ALA A 14 1.88 -5.95 27.85
N THR A 15 0.72 -5.70 27.24
CA THR A 15 -0.52 -6.39 27.58
C THR A 15 -0.43 -7.90 27.30
N ALA A 16 0.07 -8.28 26.11
CA ALA A 16 0.23 -9.69 25.75
C ALA A 16 1.20 -10.42 26.69
N LYS A 17 2.33 -9.80 27.06
CA LYS A 17 3.27 -10.32 28.04
C LYS A 17 2.64 -10.50 29.44
N ALA A 18 1.85 -9.52 29.89
CA ALA A 18 1.18 -9.59 31.17
C ALA A 18 0.15 -10.75 31.23
N VAL A 19 -0.63 -10.92 30.16
CA VAL A 19 -1.58 -12.04 30.04
C VAL A 19 -0.87 -13.39 30.02
N ALA A 20 0.18 -13.52 29.22
CA ALA A 20 0.97 -14.74 29.12
C ALA A 20 1.59 -15.11 30.48
N PHE A 21 2.18 -14.14 31.16
CA PHE A 21 2.74 -14.31 32.50
C PHE A 21 1.69 -14.72 33.54
N ALA A 22 0.54 -14.03 33.59
CA ALA A 22 -0.52 -14.31 34.55
C ALA A 22 -1.20 -15.68 34.34
N LYS A 23 -1.18 -16.18 33.11
CA LYS A 23 -1.79 -17.47 32.72
C LYS A 23 -0.78 -18.59 32.60
N ASP A 24 0.50 -18.33 32.81
CA ASP A 24 1.60 -19.29 32.61
C ASP A 24 1.54 -20.00 31.24
N ILE A 25 1.33 -19.19 30.18
CA ILE A 25 1.26 -19.71 28.80
C ILE A 25 2.37 -19.11 27.95
N PRO A 26 2.88 -19.84 26.95
CA PRO A 26 3.91 -19.34 26.07
C PRO A 26 3.40 -18.16 25.21
N LEU A 27 4.30 -17.21 24.94
CA LEU A 27 4.05 -16.06 24.05
C LEU A 27 4.95 -16.18 22.83
N VAL A 28 4.34 -16.26 21.65
CA VAL A 28 5.05 -16.30 20.37
C VAL A 28 4.91 -14.98 19.67
N GLY A 29 6.06 -14.38 19.30
CA GLY A 29 6.08 -13.15 18.51
C GLY A 29 5.91 -13.45 17.01
N VAL A 30 4.89 -12.86 16.38
CA VAL A 30 4.66 -12.97 14.94
C VAL A 30 4.95 -11.64 14.26
N HIS A 31 5.63 -11.67 13.12
CA HIS A 31 5.87 -10.47 12.31
C HIS A 31 4.59 -10.07 11.57
N HIS A 32 4.22 -8.78 11.63
CA HIS A 32 2.95 -8.27 11.09
C HIS A 32 2.77 -8.57 9.59
N LEU A 33 3.81 -8.34 8.78
CA LEU A 33 3.73 -8.57 7.34
C LEU A 33 3.63 -10.06 6.97
N LEU A 34 4.32 -10.93 7.72
CA LEU A 34 4.13 -12.37 7.57
C LEU A 34 2.70 -12.80 7.93
N GLY A 35 2.07 -12.11 8.89
CA GLY A 35 0.65 -12.31 9.20
C GLY A 35 -0.26 -11.96 8.01
N HIS A 36 0.05 -10.89 7.25
CA HIS A 36 -0.69 -10.57 6.02
C HIS A 36 -0.54 -11.66 4.95
N ILE A 37 0.68 -12.18 4.75
CA ILE A 37 0.91 -13.28 3.81
C ILE A 37 0.15 -14.53 4.27
N SER A 38 0.27 -14.90 5.55
CA SER A 38 -0.33 -16.10 6.11
C SER A 38 -1.86 -16.08 6.11
N ALA A 39 -2.48 -14.88 6.12
CA ALA A 39 -3.94 -14.75 6.03
C ALA A 39 -4.52 -15.36 4.74
N ASN A 40 -3.72 -15.38 3.66
CA ASN A 40 -4.17 -15.98 2.40
C ASN A 40 -4.37 -17.49 2.50
N TYR A 41 -3.62 -18.20 3.36
CA TYR A 41 -3.80 -19.64 3.57
C TYR A 41 -5.16 -20.00 4.22
N ILE A 42 -5.81 -19.02 4.88
CA ILE A 42 -7.14 -19.21 5.46
C ILE A 42 -8.21 -19.18 4.36
N GLN A 43 -8.05 -18.23 3.39
CA GLN A 43 -9.01 -18.06 2.30
C GLN A 43 -8.76 -19.07 1.17
N GLU A 44 -7.50 -19.38 0.90
CA GLU A 44 -7.05 -20.30 -0.16
C GLU A 44 -6.23 -21.45 0.46
N PRO A 45 -6.90 -22.47 1.05
CA PRO A 45 -6.20 -23.57 1.75
C PRO A 45 -5.24 -24.38 0.86
N GLU A 46 -5.48 -24.37 -0.46
CA GLU A 46 -4.63 -25.07 -1.44
C GLU A 46 -3.36 -24.28 -1.80
N LEU A 47 -3.26 -23.01 -1.35
CA LEU A 47 -2.08 -22.19 -1.62
C LEU A 47 -0.88 -22.74 -0.84
N THR A 48 0.16 -23.13 -1.57
CA THR A 48 1.39 -23.67 -0.98
C THR A 48 2.61 -22.92 -1.56
N PRO A 49 3.65 -22.68 -0.74
CA PRO A 49 4.92 -22.16 -1.25
C PRO A 49 5.57 -23.14 -2.26
N PRO A 50 6.43 -22.65 -3.20
CA PRO A 50 6.83 -21.25 -3.33
C PRO A 50 5.84 -20.39 -4.14
N PHE A 51 5.74 -19.08 -3.81
CA PHE A 51 5.01 -18.08 -4.59
C PHE A 51 5.52 -16.67 -4.28
N MET A 52 5.19 -15.71 -5.15
CA MET A 52 5.46 -14.30 -4.89
C MET A 52 4.25 -13.61 -4.29
N ALA A 53 4.47 -12.80 -3.26
CA ALA A 53 3.44 -11.99 -2.62
C ALA A 53 3.72 -10.50 -2.84
N LEU A 54 2.72 -9.76 -3.33
CA LEU A 54 2.72 -8.31 -3.34
C LEU A 54 1.92 -7.81 -2.13
N ILE A 55 2.61 -7.18 -1.19
CA ILE A 55 2.00 -6.55 -0.02
C ILE A 55 1.73 -5.09 -0.33
N THR A 56 0.47 -4.67 -0.29
CA THR A 56 0.07 -3.26 -0.44
C THR A 56 -0.79 -2.85 0.75
N SER A 57 -0.35 -1.84 1.48
CA SER A 57 -1.06 -1.32 2.64
C SER A 57 -0.85 0.19 2.80
N GLY A 58 -1.42 0.78 3.84
CA GLY A 58 -1.21 2.19 4.19
C GLY A 58 0.23 2.50 4.61
N GLY A 59 1.02 1.52 5.03
CA GLY A 59 2.40 1.72 5.51
C GLY A 59 3.46 0.92 4.76
N HIS A 60 3.08 -0.07 3.94
CA HIS A 60 4.03 -0.97 3.28
C HIS A 60 3.62 -1.23 1.83
N THR A 61 4.61 -1.29 0.96
CA THR A 61 4.47 -1.78 -0.43
C THR A 61 5.73 -2.56 -0.72
N GLU A 62 5.62 -3.89 -0.76
CA GLU A 62 6.77 -4.80 -0.85
C GLU A 62 6.45 -6.00 -1.75
N ILE A 63 7.44 -6.47 -2.49
CA ILE A 63 7.42 -7.77 -3.17
C ILE A 63 8.22 -8.74 -2.32
N VAL A 64 7.61 -9.87 -1.98
CA VAL A 64 8.18 -10.90 -1.12
C VAL A 64 8.20 -12.23 -1.87
N ASP A 65 9.36 -12.87 -1.94
CA ASP A 65 9.50 -14.26 -2.35
C ASP A 65 9.21 -15.16 -1.15
N VAL A 66 8.13 -15.91 -1.22
CA VAL A 66 7.71 -16.86 -0.17
C VAL A 66 8.22 -18.24 -0.57
N LYS A 67 9.42 -18.59 -0.11
CA LYS A 67 10.11 -19.84 -0.41
C LYS A 67 9.51 -21.02 0.34
N SER A 68 9.09 -20.79 1.59
CA SER A 68 8.41 -21.76 2.44
C SER A 68 7.49 -21.06 3.43
N TYR A 69 6.76 -21.78 4.25
CA TYR A 69 5.89 -21.22 5.30
C TYR A 69 6.65 -20.39 6.36
N THR A 70 7.96 -20.58 6.47
CA THR A 70 8.83 -19.91 7.45
C THR A 70 10.00 -19.15 6.84
N ASP A 71 10.21 -19.25 5.52
CA ASP A 71 11.29 -18.60 4.80
C ASP A 71 10.73 -17.67 3.74
N CYS A 72 10.90 -16.37 3.98
CA CYS A 72 10.44 -15.30 3.10
C CYS A 72 11.55 -14.27 2.90
N GLU A 73 11.76 -13.86 1.67
CA GLU A 73 12.76 -12.85 1.28
C GLU A 73 12.10 -11.64 0.63
N ILE A 74 12.39 -10.44 1.13
CA ILE A 74 11.92 -9.20 0.51
C ILE A 74 12.81 -8.92 -0.70
N LEU A 75 12.23 -8.94 -1.89
CA LEU A 75 12.93 -8.65 -3.15
C LEU A 75 13.03 -7.15 -3.44
N GLY A 76 12.03 -6.38 -3.02
CA GLY A 76 11.99 -4.94 -3.17
C GLY A 76 10.78 -4.33 -2.47
N GLY A 77 10.82 -3.01 -2.32
CA GLY A 77 9.76 -2.28 -1.64
C GLY A 77 9.75 -0.80 -2.00
N THR A 78 8.80 -0.07 -1.43
CA THR A 78 8.77 1.38 -1.66
C THR A 78 9.94 2.07 -0.95
N ARG A 79 10.60 2.99 -1.65
CA ARG A 79 11.66 3.84 -1.09
C ARG A 79 11.12 5.15 -0.47
N ASP A 80 9.81 5.39 -0.60
CA ASP A 80 9.17 6.61 -0.10
C ASP A 80 7.75 6.32 0.40
N ASP A 81 6.71 6.95 -0.15
CA ASP A 81 5.32 6.72 0.26
C ASP A 81 4.90 5.28 -0.07
N ALA A 82 4.20 4.61 0.83
CA ALA A 82 3.48 3.39 0.50
C ALA A 82 2.31 3.69 -0.47
N VAL A 83 1.92 2.71 -1.28
CA VAL A 83 0.79 2.84 -2.21
C VAL A 83 -0.47 3.31 -1.49
N GLY A 84 -0.84 2.67 -0.38
CA GLY A 84 -2.03 3.04 0.38
C GLY A 84 -1.96 4.45 0.94
N GLU A 85 -0.78 4.89 1.40
CA GLU A 85 -0.55 6.27 1.83
C GLU A 85 -0.74 7.27 0.68
N ALA A 86 -0.25 6.95 -0.52
CA ALA A 86 -0.46 7.77 -1.71
C ALA A 86 -1.95 7.87 -2.05
N TYR A 87 -2.70 6.76 -2.01
CA TYR A 87 -4.15 6.76 -2.18
C TYR A 87 -4.87 7.62 -1.15
N ASP A 88 -4.52 7.53 0.13
CA ASP A 88 -5.13 8.32 1.20
C ASP A 88 -4.89 9.82 1.01
N LYS A 89 -3.67 10.20 0.60
CA LYS A 89 -3.31 11.59 0.33
C LYS A 89 -4.09 12.16 -0.86
N ILE A 90 -4.20 11.41 -1.96
CA ILE A 90 -4.95 11.84 -3.15
C ILE A 90 -6.45 11.87 -2.87
N ALA A 91 -7.01 10.89 -2.17
CA ALA A 91 -8.42 10.88 -1.77
C ALA A 91 -8.77 12.12 -0.93
N ARG A 92 -7.90 12.51 -0.01
CA ARG A 92 -8.08 13.71 0.81
C ARG A 92 -8.15 14.97 -0.06
N VAL A 93 -7.24 15.12 -1.03
CA VAL A 93 -7.21 16.30 -1.92
C VAL A 93 -8.41 16.34 -2.85
N LEU A 94 -8.92 15.19 -3.28
CA LEU A 94 -10.15 15.07 -4.07
C LEU A 94 -11.43 15.24 -3.22
N GLY A 95 -11.29 15.41 -1.90
CA GLY A 95 -12.44 15.57 -1.00
C GLY A 95 -13.24 14.29 -0.76
N LEU A 96 -12.62 13.12 -0.94
CA LEU A 96 -13.27 11.81 -0.78
C LEU A 96 -13.21 11.30 0.66
N GLY A 97 -12.26 11.78 1.47
CA GLY A 97 -12.05 11.37 2.86
C GLY A 97 -11.28 10.04 2.98
N TYR A 98 -11.37 9.41 4.13
CA TYR A 98 -10.63 8.20 4.52
C TYR A 98 -11.58 6.99 4.69
N PRO A 99 -11.16 5.74 4.41
CA PRO A 99 -9.91 5.33 3.75
C PRO A 99 -9.91 5.67 2.25
N GLY A 100 -8.73 6.04 1.72
CA GLY A 100 -8.62 6.54 0.35
C GLY A 100 -8.75 5.48 -0.72
N GLY A 101 -8.14 4.31 -0.52
CA GLY A 101 -8.12 3.24 -1.51
C GLY A 101 -9.50 2.88 -2.05
N PRO A 102 -10.45 2.41 -1.23
CA PRO A 102 -11.79 2.03 -1.69
C PRO A 102 -12.58 3.18 -2.32
N LYS A 103 -12.32 4.42 -1.88
CA LYS A 103 -13.03 5.60 -2.40
C LYS A 103 -12.52 6.03 -3.76
N ILE A 104 -11.21 5.98 -3.97
CA ILE A 104 -10.60 6.21 -5.28
C ILE A 104 -11.04 5.11 -6.25
N ASP A 105 -10.95 3.85 -5.87
CA ASP A 105 -11.38 2.72 -6.70
C ASP A 105 -12.84 2.87 -7.15
N LYS A 106 -13.71 3.29 -6.22
CA LYS A 106 -15.12 3.48 -6.54
C LYS A 106 -15.35 4.52 -7.61
N ILE A 107 -14.74 5.73 -7.50
CA ILE A 107 -14.98 6.80 -8.47
C ILE A 107 -14.16 6.62 -9.75
N ALA A 108 -13.04 5.91 -9.70
CA ALA A 108 -12.22 5.62 -10.88
C ALA A 108 -12.96 4.77 -11.93
N LYS A 109 -13.98 4.01 -11.52
CA LYS A 109 -14.81 3.20 -12.43
C LYS A 109 -15.60 4.04 -13.42
N ASP A 110 -15.90 5.30 -13.06
CA ASP A 110 -16.64 6.25 -13.89
C ASP A 110 -15.71 7.20 -14.67
N GLY A 111 -14.38 7.04 -14.56
CA GLY A 111 -13.37 7.88 -15.17
C GLY A 111 -12.60 7.22 -16.30
N ASP A 112 -11.95 8.04 -17.13
CA ASP A 112 -11.02 7.58 -18.17
C ASP A 112 -9.59 7.47 -17.60
N PRO A 113 -8.99 6.25 -17.56
CA PRO A 113 -7.63 6.03 -17.07
C PRO A 113 -6.54 6.67 -17.96
N ARG A 114 -6.90 7.16 -19.15
CA ARG A 114 -6.00 7.82 -20.10
C ARG A 114 -6.23 9.33 -20.19
N ALA A 115 -7.19 9.90 -19.47
CA ALA A 115 -7.51 11.31 -19.51
C ALA A 115 -6.33 12.19 -19.12
N ILE A 116 -5.51 11.73 -18.15
CA ILE A 116 -4.35 12.49 -17.65
C ILE A 116 -3.13 11.57 -17.62
N ASN A 117 -2.10 11.95 -18.36
CA ASN A 117 -0.85 11.20 -18.39
C ASN A 117 0.07 11.61 -17.23
N PHE A 118 -0.19 11.07 -16.02
CA PHE A 118 0.72 11.26 -14.88
C PHE A 118 2.05 10.54 -15.11
N LYS A 119 3.15 11.21 -14.78
CA LYS A 119 4.49 10.64 -14.91
C LYS A 119 4.67 9.45 -13.96
N ARG A 120 5.03 8.28 -14.51
CA ARG A 120 5.46 7.11 -13.75
C ARG A 120 6.92 7.29 -13.35
N VAL A 121 7.23 6.96 -12.11
CA VAL A 121 8.61 6.97 -11.63
C VAL A 121 9.09 5.54 -11.58
N TYR A 122 10.05 5.24 -12.43
CA TYR A 122 10.73 3.96 -12.46
C TYR A 122 12.15 4.16 -11.92
N LEU A 123 12.52 3.32 -10.96
CA LEU A 123 13.85 3.29 -10.39
C LEU A 123 14.83 2.50 -11.29
N GLU A 124 15.92 2.01 -10.72
CA GLU A 124 16.95 1.30 -11.48
C GLU A 124 16.38 0.07 -12.21
N LYS A 125 16.95 -0.28 -13.36
CA LYS A 125 16.44 -1.32 -14.25
C LYS A 125 16.36 -2.70 -13.60
N ASP A 126 17.29 -3.00 -12.69
CA ASP A 126 17.43 -4.30 -12.04
C ASP A 126 16.92 -4.27 -10.58
N SER A 127 16.12 -3.28 -10.21
CA SER A 127 15.51 -3.14 -8.88
C SER A 127 14.03 -3.46 -8.91
N PHE A 128 13.56 -4.18 -7.91
CA PHE A 128 12.14 -4.38 -7.62
C PHE A 128 11.57 -3.32 -6.69
N ASP A 129 12.31 -2.23 -6.45
CA ASP A 129 11.85 -1.14 -5.60
C ASP A 129 10.87 -0.22 -6.33
N PHE A 130 10.00 0.41 -5.56
CA PHE A 130 8.99 1.34 -6.02
C PHE A 130 9.23 2.77 -5.52
N SER A 131 8.60 3.75 -6.18
CA SER A 131 8.50 5.14 -5.73
C SER A 131 7.14 5.71 -6.13
N PHE A 132 6.40 6.26 -5.16
CA PHE A 132 5.09 6.85 -5.36
C PHE A 132 5.03 8.34 -5.00
N SER A 133 6.05 8.89 -4.34
CA SER A 133 6.09 10.31 -3.95
C SER A 133 6.07 11.24 -5.15
N GLY A 134 6.77 10.88 -6.23
CA GLY A 134 6.77 11.63 -7.49
C GLY A 134 5.41 11.62 -8.17
N LEU A 135 4.73 10.48 -8.19
CA LEU A 135 3.38 10.35 -8.75
C LEU A 135 2.37 11.18 -7.94
N LYS A 136 2.42 11.09 -6.61
CA LYS A 136 1.60 11.93 -5.72
C LYS A 136 1.79 13.41 -6.03
N THR A 137 3.05 13.86 -6.13
CA THR A 137 3.38 15.26 -6.43
C THR A 137 2.83 15.70 -7.80
N ALA A 138 2.91 14.82 -8.81
CA ALA A 138 2.36 15.10 -10.13
C ALA A 138 0.84 15.33 -10.10
N VAL A 139 0.10 14.49 -9.37
CA VAL A 139 -1.36 14.65 -9.19
C VAL A 139 -1.69 15.94 -8.45
N LEU A 140 -0.97 16.24 -7.36
CA LEU A 140 -1.18 17.50 -6.60
C LEU A 140 -0.94 18.72 -7.45
N ASN A 141 0.13 18.74 -8.24
CA ASN A 141 0.46 19.84 -9.13
C ASN A 141 -0.62 20.03 -10.20
N TYR A 142 -1.09 18.93 -10.81
CA TYR A 142 -2.19 18.98 -11.78
C TYR A 142 -3.44 19.61 -11.17
N ILE A 143 -3.89 19.14 -10.00
CA ILE A 143 -5.07 19.68 -9.33
C ILE A 143 -4.92 21.16 -9.02
N ASN A 144 -3.75 21.57 -8.54
CA ASN A 144 -3.48 22.98 -8.23
C ASN A 144 -3.46 23.87 -9.49
N GLN A 145 -2.86 23.40 -10.58
CA GLN A 145 -2.86 24.11 -11.86
C GLN A 145 -4.28 24.33 -12.39
N GLN A 146 -5.13 23.27 -12.37
CA GLN A 146 -6.51 23.40 -12.82
C GLN A 146 -7.30 24.40 -11.95
N LYS A 147 -7.13 24.34 -10.63
CA LYS A 147 -7.75 25.31 -9.70
C LYS A 147 -7.33 26.74 -9.97
N GLN A 148 -6.04 26.98 -10.22
CA GLN A 148 -5.52 28.32 -10.54
C GLN A 148 -6.05 28.84 -11.88
N ALA A 149 -6.26 27.96 -12.84
CA ALA A 149 -6.85 28.27 -14.13
C ALA A 149 -8.39 28.44 -14.09
N GLY A 150 -9.02 28.20 -12.94
CA GLY A 150 -10.48 28.24 -12.80
C GLY A 150 -11.20 27.11 -13.53
N ILE A 151 -10.47 26.01 -13.83
CA ILE A 151 -11.01 24.86 -14.54
C ILE A 151 -11.49 23.84 -13.51
N GLU A 152 -12.73 23.40 -13.65
CA GLU A 152 -13.27 22.31 -12.82
C GLU A 152 -12.65 20.98 -13.24
N ILE A 153 -12.15 20.24 -12.25
CA ILE A 153 -11.54 18.92 -12.48
C ILE A 153 -12.61 17.83 -12.52
N ASN A 154 -12.50 16.92 -13.48
CA ASN A 154 -13.22 15.66 -13.41
C ASN A 154 -12.50 14.74 -12.40
N ARG A 155 -13.07 14.58 -11.20
CA ARG A 155 -12.47 13.78 -10.13
C ARG A 155 -12.35 12.29 -10.48
N ALA A 156 -13.28 11.77 -11.30
CA ALA A 156 -13.27 10.39 -11.75
C ALA A 156 -12.07 10.15 -12.68
N ASP A 157 -11.80 11.05 -13.62
CA ASP A 157 -10.66 10.94 -14.53
C ASP A 157 -9.32 11.06 -13.79
N VAL A 158 -9.24 11.96 -12.79
CA VAL A 158 -8.05 12.07 -11.94
C VAL A 158 -7.81 10.77 -11.18
N ALA A 159 -8.86 10.19 -10.58
CA ALA A 159 -8.78 8.95 -9.83
C ALA A 159 -8.39 7.77 -10.74
N ALA A 160 -9.03 7.63 -11.90
CA ALA A 160 -8.76 6.56 -12.86
C ALA A 160 -7.33 6.65 -13.42
N SER A 161 -6.89 7.84 -13.81
CA SER A 161 -5.54 8.06 -14.35
C SER A 161 -4.46 7.87 -13.28
N PHE A 162 -4.73 8.26 -12.02
CA PHE A 162 -3.85 7.99 -10.88
C PHE A 162 -3.73 6.50 -10.61
N GLN A 163 -4.86 5.79 -10.53
CA GLN A 163 -4.88 4.34 -10.30
C GLN A 163 -4.15 3.59 -11.41
N GLN A 164 -4.37 3.96 -12.68
CA GLN A 164 -3.63 3.37 -13.80
C GLN A 164 -2.13 3.60 -13.67
N ALA A 165 -1.70 4.80 -13.29
CA ALA A 165 -0.29 5.09 -13.10
C ALA A 165 0.35 4.28 -11.96
N VAL A 166 -0.38 4.04 -10.87
CA VAL A 166 0.06 3.15 -9.77
C VAL A 166 0.22 1.72 -10.28
N MET A 167 -0.79 1.20 -11.01
CA MET A 167 -0.74 -0.16 -11.56
C MET A 167 0.44 -0.35 -12.52
N ASP A 168 0.70 0.63 -13.39
CA ASP A 168 1.83 0.59 -14.33
C ASP A 168 3.19 0.52 -13.59
N VAL A 169 3.30 1.13 -12.41
CA VAL A 169 4.52 1.07 -11.59
C VAL A 169 4.67 -0.28 -10.89
N LEU A 170 3.56 -0.86 -10.40
CA LEU A 170 3.58 -2.13 -9.65
C LEU A 170 3.80 -3.35 -10.55
N VAL A 171 3.41 -3.29 -11.83
CA VAL A 171 3.42 -4.46 -12.76
C VAL A 171 4.65 -4.48 -13.68
N ARG A 172 5.54 -3.55 -13.53
CA ARG A 172 6.79 -3.53 -14.30
C ARG A 172 7.77 -4.65 -13.82
#